data_aa96a8a6cb5ac5a01ef4a91925f967bd
#
_entry.id   aa96a8a6cb5ac5a01ef4a91925f967bd
#
_cell.length_a   1.000
_cell.length_b   1.000
_cell.length_c   1.000
_cell.angle_alpha   90.00
_cell.angle_beta   90.00
_cell.angle_gamma   90.00
#
_symmetry.space_group_name_H-M   'P 1'
#
loop_
_entity.id
_entity.type
_entity.pdbx_description
1 polymer ?
#
loop_
_entity_poly.entity_id
_entity_poly.type
_entity_poly.pdbx_seq_one_letter_code
_entity_poly.pdbx_strand_id
1 'polypeptide(L)'
;MSNYNTSEKYLRESIESILNQSFTDFEFIIIDDCSTNNGKSILKSFNDDRIKVIFNEKNLGLAASLNKALQISKGEFVARMDSDDISLETRLEKQYKYLKSNPSVGLVASFAQKIGNDKGYIYSMVEEPEKMNVPMFFGNVICHPSVMFRKEVITNNHLKYNEEFKTGQDYELWSRLLKTEKVAIIPEVLLSYRIHNNQISNEKKMDQIQNTMKVYSYMLEGLGLEVNQEILEKHHAFCTSSELETFNLKEMIYWGEFIKKYNLKNRVYDVELFNEYVDFTIFKRNVRMLLNSREFSSYILKYLIKKSVLRMNYKHIKSLVNIKLKSI
;
A
#
# COMPACT_ATOMS: atom_id res chain seq x y z
N MET A 1 -9.84 8.77 -11.02
CA MET A 1 -10.15 9.23 -9.65
C MET A 1 -11.59 8.88 -9.30
N SER A 2 -11.86 8.45 -8.06
CA SER A 2 -13.23 8.33 -7.54
C SER A 2 -13.45 9.42 -6.49
N ASN A 3 -14.63 10.05 -6.50
CA ASN A 3 -15.03 11.08 -5.55
C ASN A 3 -16.31 10.65 -4.83
N TYR A 4 -16.35 10.82 -3.50
CA TYR A 4 -17.56 10.70 -2.70
C TYR A 4 -17.47 11.64 -1.50
N ASN A 5 -18.28 12.69 -1.52
CA ASN A 5 -18.39 13.68 -0.44
C ASN A 5 -17.06 14.34 0.00
N THR A 6 -16.06 14.37 -0.88
CA THR A 6 -14.80 15.08 -0.60
C THR A 6 -15.09 16.57 -0.42
N SER A 7 -14.42 17.22 0.55
CA SER A 7 -14.58 18.65 0.77
C SER A 7 -14.17 19.45 -0.46
N GLU A 8 -14.84 20.60 -0.70
CA GLU A 8 -14.55 21.44 -1.86
C GLU A 8 -13.07 21.77 -2.01
N LYS A 9 -12.43 22.19 -0.92
CA LYS A 9 -11.01 22.53 -0.92
C LYS A 9 -10.16 21.36 -1.42
N TYR A 10 -10.34 20.17 -0.85
CA TYR A 10 -9.51 19.00 -1.19
C TYR A 10 -9.77 18.52 -2.62
N LEU A 11 -11.04 18.50 -3.03
CA LEU A 11 -11.41 18.10 -4.37
C LEU A 11 -10.78 19.03 -5.43
N ARG A 12 -10.82 20.37 -5.21
CA ARG A 12 -10.19 21.34 -6.13
C ARG A 12 -8.66 21.14 -6.16
N GLU A 13 -8.00 21.09 -5.01
CA GLU A 13 -6.56 20.88 -4.92
C GLU A 13 -6.12 19.58 -5.62
N SER A 14 -6.89 18.50 -5.46
CA SER A 14 -6.62 17.22 -6.12
C SER A 14 -6.73 17.32 -7.64
N ILE A 15 -7.84 17.90 -8.15
CA ILE A 15 -8.06 18.05 -9.60
C ILE A 15 -6.99 18.96 -10.21
N GLU A 16 -6.73 20.11 -9.62
CA GLU A 16 -5.71 21.06 -10.09
C GLU A 16 -4.30 20.42 -10.12
N SER A 17 -4.00 19.57 -9.16
CA SER A 17 -2.70 18.88 -9.11
C SER A 17 -2.50 17.90 -10.29
N ILE A 18 -3.58 17.35 -10.82
CA ILE A 18 -3.53 16.50 -12.02
C ILE A 18 -3.50 17.35 -13.29
N LEU A 19 -4.28 18.42 -13.37
CA LEU A 19 -4.30 19.30 -14.55
C LEU A 19 -2.95 20.00 -14.77
N ASN A 20 -2.20 20.26 -13.70
CA ASN A 20 -0.89 20.92 -13.70
C ASN A 20 0.30 19.93 -13.80
N GLN A 21 0.07 18.68 -14.21
CA GLN A 21 1.17 17.73 -14.43
C GLN A 21 2.06 18.14 -15.62
N SER A 22 3.37 17.92 -15.51
CA SER A 22 4.33 18.14 -16.60
C SER A 22 4.07 17.24 -17.81
N PHE A 23 3.50 16.05 -17.60
CA PHE A 23 3.00 15.17 -18.66
C PHE A 23 1.56 15.56 -18.99
N THR A 24 1.30 15.96 -20.24
CA THR A 24 0.00 16.56 -20.66
C THR A 24 -0.89 15.65 -21.50
N ASP A 25 -0.34 14.57 -22.07
CA ASP A 25 -1.07 13.61 -22.92
C ASP A 25 -1.80 12.56 -22.08
N PHE A 26 -2.93 12.98 -21.46
CA PHE A 26 -3.78 12.09 -20.67
C PHE A 26 -5.27 12.45 -20.75
N GLU A 27 -6.15 11.49 -20.51
CA GLU A 27 -7.53 11.71 -20.13
C GLU A 27 -7.68 11.62 -18.61
N PHE A 28 -8.46 12.49 -18.00
CA PHE A 28 -8.73 12.48 -16.57
C PHE A 28 -10.17 12.05 -16.26
N ILE A 29 -10.33 10.77 -15.98
CA ILE A 29 -11.63 10.18 -15.66
C ILE A 29 -11.91 10.35 -14.17
N ILE A 30 -13.04 11.00 -13.85
CA ILE A 30 -13.54 11.21 -12.49
C ILE A 30 -14.90 10.53 -12.37
N ILE A 31 -15.03 9.59 -11.47
CA ILE A 31 -16.31 8.98 -11.10
C ILE A 31 -16.80 9.64 -9.81
N ASP A 32 -17.89 10.37 -9.88
CA ASP A 32 -18.60 10.84 -8.69
C ASP A 32 -19.59 9.77 -8.25
N ASP A 33 -19.33 9.20 -7.08
CA ASP A 33 -20.08 8.06 -6.54
C ASP A 33 -21.35 8.49 -5.80
N CYS A 34 -22.16 9.33 -6.45
CA CYS A 34 -23.40 9.89 -5.91
C CYS A 34 -23.17 10.77 -4.68
N SER A 35 -22.24 11.73 -4.78
CA SER A 35 -22.00 12.71 -3.70
C SER A 35 -23.25 13.50 -3.37
N THR A 36 -23.51 13.70 -2.08
CA THR A 36 -24.64 14.46 -1.54
C THR A 36 -24.30 15.91 -1.18
N ASN A 37 -22.99 16.23 -1.19
CA ASN A 37 -22.48 17.59 -1.01
C ASN A 37 -22.44 18.37 -2.35
N ASN A 38 -21.72 19.52 -2.38
CA ASN A 38 -21.54 20.34 -3.58
C ASN A 38 -20.54 19.75 -4.60
N GLY A 39 -20.05 18.51 -4.43
CA GLY A 39 -19.06 17.86 -5.30
C GLY A 39 -19.45 17.89 -6.78
N LYS A 40 -20.74 17.61 -7.09
CA LYS A 40 -21.23 17.64 -8.46
C LYS A 40 -21.11 19.01 -9.13
N SER A 41 -21.38 20.10 -8.41
CA SER A 41 -21.24 21.46 -8.93
C SER A 41 -19.78 21.85 -9.11
N ILE A 42 -18.92 21.42 -8.19
CA ILE A 42 -17.48 21.63 -8.28
C ILE A 42 -16.91 20.94 -9.51
N LEU A 43 -17.23 19.67 -9.72
CA LEU A 43 -16.76 18.91 -10.87
C LEU A 43 -17.21 19.53 -12.20
N LYS A 44 -18.43 20.07 -12.27
CA LYS A 44 -18.94 20.77 -13.44
C LYS A 44 -18.32 22.16 -13.66
N SER A 45 -17.67 22.75 -12.67
CA SER A 45 -17.03 24.06 -12.79
C SER A 45 -15.67 24.03 -13.48
N PHE A 46 -15.07 22.86 -13.62
CA PHE A 46 -13.81 22.68 -14.36
C PHE A 46 -14.09 22.63 -15.87
N ASN A 47 -13.43 23.49 -16.61
CA ASN A 47 -13.50 23.55 -18.07
C ASN A 47 -12.14 23.16 -18.66
N ASP A 48 -11.89 21.86 -18.78
CA ASP A 48 -10.66 21.29 -19.37
C ASP A 48 -11.04 20.04 -20.16
N ASP A 49 -10.70 20.00 -21.45
CA ASP A 49 -11.08 18.94 -22.39
C ASP A 49 -10.55 17.54 -22.00
N ARG A 50 -9.54 17.49 -21.15
CA ARG A 50 -8.99 16.23 -20.62
C ARG A 50 -9.90 15.58 -19.59
N ILE A 51 -10.79 16.35 -18.94
CA ILE A 51 -11.67 15.86 -17.87
C ILE A 51 -12.90 15.16 -18.45
N LYS A 52 -13.16 13.96 -17.95
CA LYS A 52 -14.36 13.19 -18.19
C LYS A 52 -15.02 12.82 -16.87
N VAL A 53 -16.09 13.52 -16.51
CA VAL A 53 -16.86 13.25 -15.29
C VAL A 53 -18.01 12.30 -15.56
N ILE A 54 -18.16 11.29 -14.72
CA ILE A 54 -19.31 10.37 -14.74
C ILE A 54 -19.93 10.37 -13.34
N PHE A 55 -21.25 10.57 -13.30
CA PHE A 55 -22.03 10.55 -12.08
C PHE A 55 -22.73 9.20 -11.92
N ASN A 56 -22.50 8.52 -10.80
CA ASN A 56 -23.27 7.33 -10.45
C ASN A 56 -24.66 7.74 -9.94
N GLU A 57 -25.67 6.94 -10.23
CA GLU A 57 -27.04 7.18 -9.77
C GLU A 57 -27.23 6.85 -8.28
N LYS A 58 -26.38 5.98 -7.75
CA LYS A 58 -26.32 5.59 -6.33
C LYS A 58 -24.88 5.39 -5.91
N ASN A 59 -24.60 5.41 -4.61
CA ASN A 59 -23.28 5.07 -4.08
C ASN A 59 -23.00 3.58 -4.29
N LEU A 60 -21.99 3.27 -5.11
CA LEU A 60 -21.56 1.90 -5.44
C LEU A 60 -20.33 1.47 -4.63
N GLY A 61 -19.64 2.41 -4.01
CA GLY A 61 -18.40 2.24 -3.30
C GLY A 61 -17.15 2.40 -4.17
N LEU A 62 -16.00 2.55 -3.50
CA LEU A 62 -14.73 2.88 -4.15
C LEU A 62 -14.31 1.84 -5.20
N ALA A 63 -14.37 0.54 -4.86
CA ALA A 63 -13.96 -0.53 -5.76
C ALA A 63 -14.77 -0.55 -7.07
N ALA A 64 -16.11 -0.45 -6.98
CA ALA A 64 -16.98 -0.41 -8.16
C ALA A 64 -16.76 0.84 -9.01
N SER A 65 -16.57 2.00 -8.39
CA SER A 65 -16.29 3.26 -9.09
C SER A 65 -14.92 3.20 -9.80
N LEU A 66 -13.88 2.60 -9.17
CA LEU A 66 -12.59 2.39 -9.82
C LEU A 66 -12.69 1.39 -10.98
N ASN A 67 -13.43 0.28 -10.83
CA ASN A 67 -13.66 -0.68 -11.91
C ASN A 67 -14.35 -0.02 -13.11
N LYS A 68 -15.36 0.83 -12.86
CA LYS A 68 -16.05 1.60 -13.90
C LYS A 68 -15.08 2.52 -14.66
N ALA A 69 -14.19 3.22 -13.92
CA ALA A 69 -13.18 4.07 -14.53
C ALA A 69 -12.19 3.27 -15.38
N LEU A 70 -11.74 2.10 -14.90
CA LEU A 70 -10.85 1.19 -15.63
C LEU A 70 -11.48 0.71 -16.95
N GLN A 71 -12.75 0.35 -16.90
CA GLN A 71 -13.48 -0.15 -18.09
C GLN A 71 -13.53 0.86 -19.23
N ILE A 72 -13.72 2.14 -18.91
CA ILE A 72 -13.87 3.20 -19.91
C ILE A 72 -12.57 3.92 -20.26
N SER A 73 -11.48 3.67 -19.51
CA SER A 73 -10.17 4.26 -19.80
C SER A 73 -9.64 3.80 -21.15
N LYS A 74 -8.97 4.71 -21.89
CA LYS A 74 -8.41 4.44 -23.23
C LYS A 74 -6.89 4.39 -23.22
N GLY A 75 -6.24 5.00 -22.23
CA GLY A 75 -4.79 5.09 -22.13
C GLY A 75 -4.09 3.75 -22.01
N GLU A 76 -2.86 3.66 -22.51
CA GLU A 76 -1.96 2.50 -22.35
C GLU A 76 -1.62 2.27 -20.88
N PHE A 77 -1.49 3.36 -20.13
CA PHE A 77 -1.22 3.33 -18.69
C PHE A 77 -2.39 3.96 -17.92
N VAL A 78 -2.60 3.48 -16.71
CA VAL A 78 -3.62 4.01 -15.79
C VAL A 78 -2.94 4.47 -14.51
N ALA A 79 -2.98 5.78 -14.24
CA ALA A 79 -2.57 6.36 -12.97
C ALA A 79 -3.79 6.52 -12.05
N ARG A 80 -3.65 6.07 -10.81
CA ARG A 80 -4.69 6.21 -9.79
C ARG A 80 -4.44 7.46 -8.94
N MET A 81 -5.52 8.10 -8.48
CA MET A 81 -5.48 9.28 -7.59
C MET A 81 -6.69 9.26 -6.66
N ASP A 82 -6.51 9.64 -5.39
CA ASP A 82 -7.61 9.95 -4.46
C ASP A 82 -8.06 11.40 -4.63
N SER A 83 -9.33 11.67 -4.30
CA SER A 83 -9.94 12.99 -4.48
C SER A 83 -9.57 14.00 -3.38
N ASP A 84 -8.74 13.59 -2.42
CA ASP A 84 -8.28 14.38 -1.27
C ASP A 84 -6.74 14.53 -1.21
N ASP A 85 -6.02 13.85 -2.10
CA ASP A 85 -4.55 13.90 -2.20
C ASP A 85 -4.07 14.95 -3.21
N ILE A 86 -2.74 15.19 -3.25
CA ILE A 86 -2.09 16.08 -4.21
C ILE A 86 -1.00 15.33 -4.96
N SER A 87 -1.11 15.27 -6.28
CA SER A 87 -0.08 14.72 -7.16
C SER A 87 1.02 15.75 -7.38
N LEU A 88 2.30 15.39 -7.14
CA LEU A 88 3.38 16.32 -7.46
C LEU A 88 3.55 16.44 -8.99
N GLU A 89 3.92 17.63 -9.45
CA GLU A 89 3.93 18.04 -10.85
C GLU A 89 4.59 17.04 -11.82
N THR A 90 5.64 16.36 -11.40
CA THR A 90 6.40 15.42 -12.26
C THR A 90 6.00 13.96 -12.12
N ARG A 91 4.94 13.66 -11.35
CA ARG A 91 4.57 12.28 -11.04
C ARG A 91 4.26 11.46 -12.27
N LEU A 92 3.32 11.94 -13.10
CA LEU A 92 2.88 11.18 -14.28
C LEU A 92 4.03 10.97 -15.27
N GLU A 93 4.85 11.99 -15.48
CA GLU A 93 6.00 11.92 -16.37
C GLU A 93 7.04 10.88 -15.91
N LYS A 94 7.40 10.90 -14.62
CA LYS A 94 8.38 9.97 -14.06
C LYS A 94 7.89 8.53 -14.09
N GLN A 95 6.63 8.29 -13.74
CA GLN A 95 6.04 6.97 -13.76
C GLN A 95 5.88 6.43 -15.19
N TYR A 96 5.44 7.28 -16.13
CA TYR A 96 5.37 6.96 -17.55
C TYR A 96 6.75 6.56 -18.11
N LYS A 97 7.77 7.41 -17.90
CA LYS A 97 9.14 7.11 -18.34
C LYS A 97 9.67 5.81 -17.74
N TYR A 98 9.39 5.57 -16.46
CA TYR A 98 9.80 4.34 -15.78
C TYR A 98 9.19 3.11 -16.44
N LEU A 99 7.87 3.08 -16.64
CA LEU A 99 7.19 1.95 -17.25
C LEU A 99 7.62 1.76 -18.72
N LYS A 100 7.80 2.83 -19.49
CA LYS A 100 8.30 2.73 -20.89
C LYS A 100 9.71 2.14 -20.95
N SER A 101 10.58 2.47 -20.01
CA SER A 101 11.95 1.95 -19.95
C SER A 101 12.05 0.55 -19.33
N ASN A 102 11.00 0.05 -18.65
CA ASN A 102 10.96 -1.24 -18.00
C ASN A 102 9.73 -2.06 -18.43
N PRO A 103 9.74 -2.65 -19.66
CA PRO A 103 8.57 -3.33 -20.22
C PRO A 103 8.07 -4.52 -19.39
N SER A 104 8.95 -5.16 -18.61
CA SER A 104 8.60 -6.28 -17.73
C SER A 104 7.91 -5.87 -16.42
N VAL A 105 7.81 -4.56 -16.12
CA VAL A 105 7.14 -4.05 -14.91
C VAL A 105 5.70 -3.72 -15.25
N GLY A 106 4.75 -4.38 -14.58
CA GLY A 106 3.31 -4.18 -14.76
C GLY A 106 2.75 -2.99 -13.98
N LEU A 107 3.34 -2.67 -12.81
CA LEU A 107 2.90 -1.59 -11.94
C LEU A 107 4.10 -0.86 -11.33
N VAL A 108 4.01 0.46 -11.22
CA VAL A 108 4.95 1.29 -10.49
C VAL A 108 4.21 2.17 -9.48
N ALA A 109 4.74 2.23 -8.26
CA ALA A 109 4.30 3.14 -7.21
C ALA A 109 5.40 4.16 -6.88
N SER A 110 5.15 5.07 -5.95
CA SER A 110 6.15 6.01 -5.43
C SER A 110 6.02 6.20 -3.93
N PHE A 111 7.00 6.86 -3.31
CA PHE A 111 6.87 7.37 -1.96
C PHE A 111 5.83 8.49 -1.91
N ALA A 112 5.28 8.73 -0.72
CA ALA A 112 4.37 9.84 -0.47
C ALA A 112 4.77 10.62 0.78
N GLN A 113 4.44 11.91 0.79
CA GLN A 113 4.55 12.78 1.95
C GLN A 113 3.18 12.93 2.58
N LYS A 114 3.08 12.77 3.89
CA LYS A 114 1.86 13.06 4.65
C LYS A 114 1.65 14.55 4.80
N ILE A 115 0.42 14.99 4.55
CA ILE A 115 -0.04 16.38 4.77
C ILE A 115 -1.34 16.36 5.57
N GLY A 116 -1.73 17.50 6.15
CA GLY A 116 -2.95 17.64 6.96
C GLY A 116 -2.70 17.39 8.44
N ASN A 117 -3.48 16.50 9.06
CA ASN A 117 -3.46 16.27 10.52
C ASN A 117 -2.20 15.49 10.99
N ASP A 118 -1.48 14.85 10.11
CA ASP A 118 -0.22 14.17 10.40
C ASP A 118 0.85 14.66 9.41
N LYS A 119 2.11 14.61 9.86
CA LYS A 119 3.27 14.98 9.05
C LYS A 119 4.24 13.81 9.01
N GLY A 120 5.01 13.74 7.95
CA GLY A 120 6.02 12.69 7.75
C GLY A 120 5.94 12.13 6.35
N TYR A 121 6.41 10.90 6.19
CA TYR A 121 6.50 10.28 4.88
C TYR A 121 5.97 8.86 4.93
N ILE A 122 5.43 8.40 3.82
CA ILE A 122 5.12 7.00 3.55
C ILE A 122 6.26 6.50 2.65
N TYR A 123 7.18 5.78 3.26
CA TYR A 123 8.24 5.07 2.55
C TYR A 123 7.84 3.60 2.44
N SER A 124 7.88 3.11 1.23
CA SER A 124 7.78 1.67 0.99
C SER A 124 9.17 1.05 1.04
N MET A 125 9.26 -0.20 1.43
CA MET A 125 10.48 -0.96 1.22
C MET A 125 10.63 -1.18 -0.27
N VAL A 126 11.78 -0.80 -0.82
CA VAL A 126 12.10 -0.91 -2.24
C VAL A 126 12.96 -2.14 -2.44
N GLU A 127 12.40 -3.12 -3.09
CA GLU A 127 13.07 -4.34 -3.50
C GLU A 127 13.16 -4.41 -5.03
N GLU A 128 13.91 -5.38 -5.54
CA GLU A 128 13.86 -5.73 -6.94
C GLU A 128 12.41 -6.07 -7.34
N PRO A 129 11.93 -5.61 -8.53
CA PRO A 129 10.53 -5.74 -8.91
C PRO A 129 9.95 -7.16 -8.81
N GLU A 130 10.76 -8.18 -9.04
CA GLU A 130 10.40 -9.59 -8.91
C GLU A 130 10.30 -10.10 -7.47
N LYS A 131 10.83 -9.37 -6.52
CA LYS A 131 10.85 -9.73 -5.09
C LYS A 131 9.83 -8.96 -4.25
N MET A 132 9.05 -8.07 -4.87
CA MET A 132 8.05 -7.25 -4.16
C MET A 132 6.93 -8.06 -3.50
N ASN A 133 6.75 -9.32 -3.88
CA ASN A 133 5.83 -10.24 -3.20
C ASN A 133 6.25 -10.55 -1.75
N VAL A 134 7.54 -10.46 -1.42
CA VAL A 134 8.05 -10.72 -0.07
C VAL A 134 7.56 -9.66 0.93
N PRO A 135 7.82 -8.34 0.76
CA PRO A 135 7.29 -7.33 1.69
C PRO A 135 5.77 -7.33 1.77
N MET A 136 5.07 -7.64 0.68
CA MET A 136 3.61 -7.73 0.66
C MET A 136 3.04 -8.85 1.53
N PHE A 137 3.79 -9.92 1.78
CA PHE A 137 3.39 -10.97 2.72
C PHE A 137 3.24 -10.45 4.16
N PHE A 138 3.97 -9.40 4.51
CA PHE A 138 3.96 -8.80 5.85
C PHE A 138 3.01 -7.59 5.97
N GLY A 139 2.45 -7.11 4.87
CA GLY A 139 1.51 -5.99 4.83
C GLY A 139 1.51 -5.25 3.51
N ASN A 140 0.51 -4.41 3.31
CA ASN A 140 0.46 -3.57 2.12
C ASN A 140 1.55 -2.49 2.16
N VAL A 141 2.53 -2.61 1.27
CA VAL A 141 3.65 -1.66 1.14
C VAL A 141 3.49 -0.71 -0.06
N ILE A 142 2.40 -0.84 -0.81
CA ILE A 142 2.12 -0.03 -2.00
C ILE A 142 1.11 1.05 -1.63
N CYS A 143 1.53 2.30 -1.73
CA CYS A 143 0.65 3.46 -1.51
C CYS A 143 -0.35 3.57 -2.66
N HIS A 144 -1.61 3.21 -2.42
CA HIS A 144 -2.64 3.11 -3.46
C HIS A 144 -2.78 4.36 -4.35
N PRO A 145 -2.86 5.60 -3.83
CA PRO A 145 -2.96 6.78 -4.68
C PRO A 145 -1.69 7.12 -5.47
N SER A 146 -0.60 6.42 -5.24
CA SER A 146 0.66 6.67 -5.95
C SER A 146 0.90 5.75 -7.15
N VAL A 147 0.00 4.82 -7.47
CA VAL A 147 0.27 3.81 -8.49
C VAL A 147 0.00 4.30 -9.92
N MET A 148 0.82 3.80 -10.84
CA MET A 148 0.54 3.75 -12.28
C MET A 148 0.81 2.33 -12.77
N PHE A 149 -0.08 1.76 -13.59
CA PHE A 149 0.06 0.40 -14.11
C PHE A 149 -0.29 0.34 -15.59
N ARG A 150 0.20 -0.69 -16.27
CA ARG A 150 -0.19 -0.99 -17.65
C ARG A 150 -1.63 -1.46 -17.68
N LYS A 151 -2.43 -0.87 -18.54
CA LYS A 151 -3.84 -1.28 -18.68
C LYS A 151 -3.97 -2.75 -19.08
N GLU A 152 -3.07 -3.25 -19.92
CA GLU A 152 -3.04 -4.64 -20.36
C GLU A 152 -2.91 -5.63 -19.18
N VAL A 153 -2.21 -5.28 -18.11
CA VAL A 153 -2.10 -6.12 -16.89
C VAL A 153 -3.47 -6.42 -16.28
N ILE A 154 -4.34 -5.42 -16.27
CA ILE A 154 -5.71 -5.58 -15.77
C ILE A 154 -6.56 -6.37 -16.76
N THR A 155 -6.45 -6.10 -18.06
CA THR A 155 -7.28 -6.74 -19.08
C THR A 155 -6.88 -8.18 -19.35
N ASN A 156 -5.57 -8.46 -19.49
CA ASN A 156 -5.06 -9.78 -19.83
C ASN A 156 -5.21 -10.79 -18.69
N ASN A 157 -5.05 -10.32 -17.45
CA ASN A 157 -5.18 -11.17 -16.26
C ASN A 157 -6.60 -11.16 -15.68
N HIS A 158 -7.57 -10.52 -16.35
CA HIS A 158 -8.94 -10.33 -15.86
C HIS A 158 -9.00 -9.77 -14.43
N LEU A 159 -8.00 -8.95 -14.08
CA LEU A 159 -7.90 -8.33 -12.76
C LEU A 159 -8.86 -7.14 -12.65
N LYS A 160 -9.57 -7.07 -11.53
CA LYS A 160 -10.40 -5.95 -11.14
C LYS A 160 -10.38 -5.82 -9.62
N TYR A 161 -10.72 -4.65 -9.12
CA TYR A 161 -10.97 -4.48 -7.68
C TYR A 161 -12.10 -5.40 -7.24
N ASN A 162 -11.91 -6.12 -6.15
CA ASN A 162 -12.97 -6.95 -5.56
C ASN A 162 -13.96 -6.03 -4.81
N GLU A 163 -15.20 -5.97 -5.29
CA GLU A 163 -16.24 -5.08 -4.76
C GLU A 163 -16.79 -5.52 -3.39
N GLU A 164 -16.48 -6.74 -2.96
CA GLU A 164 -16.77 -7.21 -1.61
C GLU A 164 -15.85 -6.58 -0.55
N PHE A 165 -14.67 -6.10 -0.98
CA PHE A 165 -13.72 -5.42 -0.11
C PHE A 165 -14.07 -3.93 -0.02
N LYS A 166 -14.81 -3.54 1.03
CA LYS A 166 -15.14 -2.12 1.29
C LYS A 166 -13.93 -1.31 1.73
N THR A 167 -12.87 -1.98 2.23
CA THR A 167 -11.56 -1.45 2.61
C THR A 167 -10.49 -2.47 2.26
N GLY A 168 -9.24 -2.04 2.04
CA GLY A 168 -8.14 -2.94 1.69
C GLY A 168 -8.28 -3.62 0.32
N GLN A 169 -9.15 -3.11 -0.55
CA GLN A 169 -9.35 -3.57 -1.93
C GLN A 169 -8.10 -3.46 -2.79
N ASP A 170 -7.23 -2.54 -2.45
CA ASP A 170 -5.92 -2.36 -3.05
C ASP A 170 -4.96 -3.51 -2.67
N TYR A 171 -4.89 -3.83 -1.38
CA TYR A 171 -4.05 -4.92 -0.89
C TYR A 171 -4.46 -6.27 -1.48
N GLU A 172 -5.76 -6.52 -1.56
CA GLU A 172 -6.32 -7.71 -2.20
C GLU A 172 -5.95 -7.77 -3.69
N LEU A 173 -6.11 -6.66 -4.44
CA LEU A 173 -5.76 -6.61 -5.85
C LEU A 173 -4.25 -6.83 -6.07
N TRP A 174 -3.40 -6.18 -5.26
CA TRP A 174 -1.95 -6.32 -5.38
C TRP A 174 -1.50 -7.74 -5.04
N SER A 175 -2.14 -8.42 -4.09
CA SER A 175 -1.81 -9.80 -3.75
C SER A 175 -2.06 -10.78 -4.90
N ARG A 176 -3.05 -10.49 -5.75
CA ARG A 176 -3.29 -11.26 -6.99
C ARG A 176 -2.35 -10.85 -8.12
N LEU A 177 -2.13 -9.55 -8.29
CA LEU A 177 -1.28 -8.99 -9.34
C LEU A 177 0.17 -9.48 -9.24
N LEU A 178 0.72 -9.52 -8.03
CA LEU A 178 2.10 -9.97 -7.78
C LEU A 178 2.36 -11.46 -8.09
N LYS A 179 1.34 -12.23 -8.45
CA LYS A 179 1.54 -13.61 -8.94
C LYS A 179 2.01 -13.66 -10.38
N THR A 180 1.67 -12.67 -11.17
CA THR A 180 1.89 -12.64 -12.62
C THR A 180 2.74 -11.46 -13.07
N GLU A 181 2.81 -10.40 -12.25
CA GLU A 181 3.41 -9.15 -12.64
C GLU A 181 4.51 -8.71 -11.68
N LYS A 182 5.52 -8.04 -12.23
CA LYS A 182 6.53 -7.35 -11.45
C LYS A 182 6.03 -5.97 -11.04
N VAL A 183 6.30 -5.61 -9.79
CA VAL A 183 5.93 -4.31 -9.22
C VAL A 183 7.18 -3.55 -8.79
N ALA A 184 7.28 -2.29 -9.15
CA ALA A 184 8.39 -1.43 -8.77
C ALA A 184 7.91 -0.25 -7.89
N ILE A 185 8.85 0.33 -7.15
CA ILE A 185 8.62 1.56 -6.39
C ILE A 185 9.71 2.55 -6.75
N ILE A 186 9.34 3.71 -7.28
CA ILE A 186 10.25 4.83 -7.46
C ILE A 186 10.55 5.42 -6.08
N PRO A 187 11.81 5.44 -5.62
CA PRO A 187 12.18 5.91 -4.28
C PRO A 187 12.21 7.45 -4.20
N GLU A 188 11.17 8.09 -4.73
CA GLU A 188 10.97 9.53 -4.70
C GLU A 188 9.56 9.83 -4.20
N VAL A 189 9.41 10.94 -3.48
CA VAL A 189 8.11 11.49 -3.10
C VAL A 189 7.48 12.13 -4.33
N LEU A 190 6.41 11.51 -4.84
CA LEU A 190 5.65 12.00 -6.00
C LEU A 190 4.19 12.27 -5.67
N LEU A 191 3.78 12.07 -4.41
CA LEU A 191 2.44 12.27 -3.92
C LEU A 191 2.45 12.92 -2.53
N SER A 192 1.54 13.87 -2.29
CA SER A 192 1.19 14.34 -0.95
C SER A 192 -0.09 13.64 -0.52
N TYR A 193 0.03 12.72 0.45
CA TYR A 193 -1.05 11.91 1.00
C TYR A 193 -1.69 12.66 2.18
N ARG A 194 -2.96 12.99 2.06
CA ARG A 194 -3.65 13.78 3.07
C ARG A 194 -4.17 12.91 4.20
N ILE A 195 -3.93 13.35 5.44
CA ILE A 195 -4.47 12.73 6.65
C ILE A 195 -5.54 13.65 7.24
N HIS A 196 -6.77 13.14 7.37
CA HIS A 196 -7.88 13.83 8.02
C HIS A 196 -8.82 12.81 8.71
N ASN A 197 -9.73 13.32 9.57
CA ASN A 197 -10.55 12.46 10.42
C ASN A 197 -11.57 11.61 9.64
N ASN A 198 -12.06 12.12 8.50
CA ASN A 198 -13.12 11.47 7.69
C ASN A 198 -12.55 10.50 6.65
N GLN A 199 -11.34 10.00 6.81
CA GLN A 199 -10.79 8.97 5.91
C GLN A 199 -11.45 7.62 6.17
N ILE A 200 -11.74 6.88 5.10
CA ILE A 200 -12.31 5.52 5.15
C ILE A 200 -11.51 4.61 6.06
N SER A 201 -10.18 4.72 6.05
CA SER A 201 -9.28 3.93 6.90
C SER A 201 -9.43 4.20 8.39
N ASN A 202 -9.90 5.39 8.78
CA ASN A 202 -10.15 5.74 10.18
C ASN A 202 -11.56 5.29 10.62
N GLU A 203 -12.56 5.48 9.76
CA GLU A 203 -13.95 5.15 10.08
C GLU A 203 -14.22 3.64 10.10
N LYS A 204 -13.52 2.85 9.27
CA LYS A 204 -13.76 1.42 9.07
C LYS A 204 -12.59 0.54 9.50
N LYS A 205 -11.98 0.85 10.63
CA LYS A 205 -10.79 0.13 11.11
C LYS A 205 -11.00 -1.38 11.29
N MET A 206 -12.16 -1.80 11.83
CA MET A 206 -12.46 -3.23 12.02
C MET A 206 -12.64 -3.95 10.69
N ASP A 207 -13.34 -3.35 9.73
CA ASP A 207 -13.50 -3.92 8.38
C ASP A 207 -12.13 -4.05 7.69
N GLN A 208 -11.25 -3.07 7.90
CA GLN A 208 -9.89 -3.13 7.34
C GLN A 208 -9.07 -4.27 7.93
N ILE A 209 -9.16 -4.53 9.23
CA ILE A 209 -8.50 -5.67 9.87
C ILE A 209 -9.03 -6.98 9.31
N GLN A 210 -10.35 -7.15 9.25
CA GLN A 210 -10.97 -8.37 8.72
C GLN A 210 -10.60 -8.62 7.25
N ASN A 211 -10.59 -7.58 6.43
CA ASN A 211 -10.20 -7.69 5.02
C ASN A 211 -8.70 -7.97 4.87
N THR A 212 -7.86 -7.37 5.71
CA THR A 212 -6.42 -7.71 5.77
C THR A 212 -6.22 -9.18 6.13
N MET A 213 -6.97 -9.71 7.10
CA MET A 213 -6.91 -11.12 7.46
C MET A 213 -7.32 -12.05 6.32
N LYS A 214 -8.30 -11.68 5.49
CA LYS A 214 -8.64 -12.46 4.27
C LYS A 214 -7.46 -12.52 3.29
N VAL A 215 -6.74 -11.41 3.11
CA VAL A 215 -5.54 -11.39 2.26
C VAL A 215 -4.43 -12.25 2.87
N TYR A 216 -4.24 -12.19 4.18
CA TYR A 216 -3.28 -13.05 4.88
C TYR A 216 -3.64 -14.54 4.75
N SER A 217 -4.93 -14.91 4.86
CA SER A 217 -5.37 -16.32 4.63
C SER A 217 -4.86 -16.81 3.29
N TYR A 218 -5.15 -16.06 2.24
CA TYR A 218 -4.75 -16.38 0.88
C TYR A 218 -3.22 -16.51 0.71
N MET A 219 -2.43 -15.65 1.35
CA MET A 219 -0.97 -15.71 1.28
C MET A 219 -0.39 -16.88 2.09
N LEU A 220 -0.96 -17.17 3.25
CA LEU A 220 -0.54 -18.29 4.10
C LEU A 220 -0.91 -19.65 3.47
N GLU A 221 -2.08 -19.75 2.87
CA GLU A 221 -2.48 -20.92 2.07
C GLU A 221 -1.53 -21.12 0.88
N GLY A 222 -1.18 -20.02 0.20
CA GLY A 222 -0.17 -20.03 -0.86
C GLY A 222 1.21 -20.48 -0.37
N LEU A 223 1.56 -20.21 0.88
CA LEU A 223 2.77 -20.70 1.54
C LEU A 223 2.69 -22.18 1.90
N GLY A 224 1.49 -22.82 1.83
CA GLY A 224 1.24 -24.22 2.11
C GLY A 224 0.79 -24.49 3.54
N LEU A 225 0.24 -23.51 4.24
CA LEU A 225 -0.38 -23.71 5.55
C LEU A 225 -1.87 -24.06 5.43
N GLU A 226 -2.34 -24.91 6.33
CA GLU A 226 -3.78 -25.02 6.63
C GLU A 226 -4.15 -23.86 7.55
N VAL A 227 -4.98 -22.94 7.07
CA VAL A 227 -5.27 -21.69 7.76
C VAL A 227 -6.56 -21.83 8.58
N ASN A 228 -6.48 -21.44 9.85
CA ASN A 228 -7.61 -21.29 10.76
C ASN A 228 -7.55 -19.89 11.43
N GLN A 229 -8.55 -19.59 12.26
CA GLN A 229 -8.64 -18.29 12.91
C GLN A 229 -7.41 -17.99 13.82
N GLU A 230 -6.92 -18.98 14.55
CA GLU A 230 -5.75 -18.84 15.44
C GLU A 230 -4.48 -18.47 14.65
N ILE A 231 -4.27 -19.13 13.50
CA ILE A 231 -3.15 -18.86 12.58
C ILE A 231 -3.23 -17.44 12.00
N LEU A 232 -4.43 -17.00 11.62
CA LEU A 232 -4.65 -15.65 11.12
C LEU A 232 -4.37 -14.58 12.17
N GLU A 233 -4.86 -14.76 13.39
CA GLU A 233 -4.62 -13.86 14.51
C GLU A 233 -3.13 -13.77 14.84
N LYS A 234 -2.43 -14.90 14.89
CA LYS A 234 -0.98 -14.94 15.09
C LYS A 234 -0.23 -14.19 13.98
N HIS A 235 -0.59 -14.42 12.73
CA HIS A 235 0.07 -13.74 11.62
C HIS A 235 -0.23 -12.24 11.60
N HIS A 236 -1.49 -11.86 11.83
CA HIS A 236 -1.88 -10.46 11.95
C HIS A 236 -1.12 -9.77 13.11
N ALA A 237 -1.08 -10.40 14.28
CA ALA A 237 -0.33 -9.89 15.44
C ALA A 237 1.18 -9.81 15.14
N PHE A 238 1.73 -10.73 14.38
CA PHE A 238 3.13 -10.70 13.95
C PHE A 238 3.42 -9.50 13.04
N CYS A 239 2.57 -9.22 12.07
CA CYS A 239 2.77 -8.17 11.07
C CYS A 239 2.41 -6.76 11.59
N THR A 240 1.42 -6.65 12.48
CA THR A 240 0.93 -5.37 13.02
C THR A 240 1.51 -5.10 14.41
N SER A 241 1.72 -3.84 14.75
CA SER A 241 2.28 -3.45 16.05
C SER A 241 1.21 -3.02 17.08
N SER A 242 -0.07 -3.22 16.76
CA SER A 242 -1.19 -2.66 17.54
C SER A 242 -1.60 -3.48 18.78
N GLU A 243 -1.21 -4.77 18.84
CA GLU A 243 -1.61 -5.70 19.90
C GLU A 243 -0.38 -6.21 20.67
N LEU A 244 0.33 -5.28 21.33
CA LEU A 244 1.55 -5.59 22.09
C LEU A 244 1.32 -6.51 23.30
N GLU A 245 0.08 -6.57 23.82
CA GLU A 245 -0.22 -7.29 25.07
C GLU A 245 -0.49 -8.79 24.86
N THR A 246 -0.92 -9.21 23.68
CA THR A 246 -1.36 -10.59 23.43
C THR A 246 -0.34 -11.50 22.76
N PHE A 247 0.74 -10.94 22.20
CA PHE A 247 1.73 -11.71 21.43
C PHE A 247 3.14 -11.39 21.90
N ASN A 248 3.66 -12.23 22.78
CA ASN A 248 4.96 -12.01 23.41
C ASN A 248 6.14 -12.35 22.47
N LEU A 249 7.36 -11.98 22.88
CA LEU A 249 8.56 -12.16 22.04
C LEU A 249 8.85 -13.62 21.70
N LYS A 250 8.57 -14.56 22.60
CA LYS A 250 8.81 -16.01 22.33
C LYS A 250 7.87 -16.50 21.24
N GLU A 251 6.60 -16.10 21.30
CA GLU A 251 5.59 -16.41 20.29
C GLU A 251 5.95 -15.82 18.94
N MET A 252 6.44 -14.57 18.92
CA MET A 252 6.91 -13.94 17.67
C MET A 252 8.08 -14.71 17.04
N ILE A 253 9.08 -15.08 17.83
CA ILE A 253 10.22 -15.86 17.34
C ILE A 253 9.74 -17.22 16.84
N TYR A 254 8.90 -17.89 17.61
CA TYR A 254 8.34 -19.19 17.22
C TYR A 254 7.56 -19.09 15.90
N TRP A 255 6.66 -18.11 15.77
CA TRP A 255 5.91 -17.89 14.54
C TRP A 255 6.82 -17.54 13.35
N GLY A 256 7.79 -16.66 13.55
CA GLY A 256 8.78 -16.31 12.52
C GLY A 256 9.55 -17.51 12.00
N GLU A 257 10.08 -18.36 12.90
CA GLU A 257 10.79 -19.59 12.50
C GLU A 257 9.85 -20.61 11.84
N PHE A 258 8.58 -20.66 12.27
CA PHE A 258 7.58 -21.52 11.68
C PHE A 258 7.30 -21.14 10.21
N ILE A 259 7.04 -19.88 9.89
CA ILE A 259 6.78 -19.44 8.50
C ILE A 259 8.04 -19.54 7.63
N LYS A 260 9.23 -19.30 8.18
CA LYS A 260 10.51 -19.54 7.47
C LYS A 260 10.66 -21.01 7.04
N LYS A 261 10.32 -21.95 7.92
CA LYS A 261 10.38 -23.39 7.62
C LYS A 261 9.45 -23.75 6.47
N TYR A 262 8.21 -23.20 6.45
CA TYR A 262 7.29 -23.42 5.34
C TYR A 262 7.80 -22.83 4.04
N ASN A 263 8.34 -21.60 4.06
CA ASN A 263 8.91 -20.99 2.86
C ASN A 263 10.15 -21.75 2.36
N LEU A 264 11.01 -22.24 3.26
CA LEU A 264 12.18 -23.05 2.88
C LEU A 264 11.77 -24.35 2.17
N LYS A 265 10.68 -24.99 2.65
CA LYS A 265 10.13 -26.22 2.07
C LYS A 265 9.48 -25.96 0.71
N ASN A 266 8.62 -24.96 0.61
CA ASN A 266 7.75 -24.74 -0.55
C ASN A 266 8.33 -23.73 -1.55
N ARG A 267 9.32 -22.92 -1.16
CA ARG A 267 10.04 -21.92 -1.99
C ARG A 267 9.11 -20.98 -2.75
N VAL A 268 8.07 -20.52 -2.07
CA VAL A 268 7.08 -19.57 -2.64
C VAL A 268 7.65 -18.17 -2.79
N TYR A 269 8.47 -17.76 -1.83
CA TYR A 269 9.16 -16.48 -1.79
C TYR A 269 10.67 -16.68 -1.85
N ASP A 270 11.42 -15.66 -2.28
CA ASP A 270 12.89 -15.65 -2.14
C ASP A 270 13.28 -15.97 -0.70
N VAL A 271 14.03 -17.04 -0.49
CA VAL A 271 14.27 -17.60 0.85
C VAL A 271 15.11 -16.67 1.71
N GLU A 272 16.13 -16.05 1.13
CA GLU A 272 17.04 -15.17 1.85
C GLU A 272 16.31 -13.89 2.26
N LEU A 273 15.67 -13.23 1.30
CA LEU A 273 14.90 -12.01 1.54
C LEU A 273 13.73 -12.25 2.52
N PHE A 274 13.01 -13.36 2.39
CA PHE A 274 11.92 -13.69 3.30
C PHE A 274 12.42 -13.85 4.75
N ASN A 275 13.56 -14.53 4.93
CA ASN A 275 14.17 -14.67 6.24
C ASN A 275 14.60 -13.31 6.82
N GLU A 276 15.15 -12.42 5.99
CA GLU A 276 15.50 -11.05 6.39
C GLU A 276 14.28 -10.26 6.86
N TYR A 277 13.15 -10.36 6.14
CA TYR A 277 11.91 -9.69 6.51
C TYR A 277 11.30 -10.22 7.81
N VAL A 278 11.33 -11.53 8.03
CA VAL A 278 10.93 -12.13 9.30
C VAL A 278 11.80 -11.59 10.45
N ASP A 279 13.12 -11.64 10.30
CA ASP A 279 14.06 -11.18 11.33
C ASP A 279 13.91 -9.66 11.58
N PHE A 280 13.69 -8.88 10.53
CA PHE A 280 13.43 -7.46 10.64
C PHE A 280 12.11 -7.16 11.39
N THR A 281 11.06 -7.91 11.13
CA THR A 281 9.76 -7.75 11.82
C THR A 281 9.91 -8.03 13.30
N ILE A 282 10.62 -9.11 13.66
CA ILE A 282 10.93 -9.44 15.06
C ILE A 282 11.78 -8.33 15.70
N PHE A 283 12.81 -7.84 15.01
CA PHE A 283 13.68 -6.77 15.50
C PHE A 283 12.92 -5.47 15.74
N LYS A 284 12.17 -5.01 14.75
CA LYS A 284 11.38 -3.76 14.82
C LYS A 284 10.44 -3.78 16.03
N ARG A 285 9.78 -4.90 16.29
CA ARG A 285 8.86 -5.04 17.42
C ARG A 285 9.60 -5.04 18.75
N ASN A 286 10.74 -5.73 18.83
CA ASN A 286 11.58 -5.72 20.02
C ASN A 286 12.10 -4.35 20.40
N VAL A 287 12.57 -3.57 19.42
CA VAL A 287 12.98 -2.18 19.64
C VAL A 287 11.81 -1.36 20.18
N ARG A 288 10.60 -1.54 19.64
CA ARG A 288 9.42 -0.82 20.11
C ARG A 288 9.00 -1.22 21.53
N MET A 289 9.09 -2.51 21.88
CA MET A 289 8.85 -2.99 23.25
C MET A 289 9.86 -2.41 24.24
N LEU A 290 11.14 -2.39 23.88
CA LEU A 290 12.21 -1.79 24.70
C LEU A 290 12.01 -0.28 24.94
N LEU A 291 11.48 0.43 23.95
CA LEU A 291 11.23 1.86 24.06
C LEU A 291 9.99 2.17 24.92
N ASN A 292 9.07 1.22 25.05
CA ASN A 292 7.83 1.37 25.82
C ASN A 292 7.94 0.78 27.23
N SER A 293 8.68 -0.33 27.41
CA SER A 293 9.01 -0.90 28.71
C SER A 293 10.43 -0.49 29.08
N ARG A 294 10.68 0.11 30.21
CA ARG A 294 12.04 0.44 30.69
C ARG A 294 12.89 -0.81 31.03
N GLU A 295 12.45 -2.01 30.66
CA GLU A 295 13.12 -3.28 30.95
C GLU A 295 13.98 -3.76 29.79
N PHE A 296 15.28 -3.87 30.03
CA PHE A 296 16.27 -4.41 29.09
C PHE A 296 16.36 -5.94 29.25
N SER A 297 15.82 -6.73 28.32
CA SER A 297 15.96 -8.19 28.36
C SER A 297 17.29 -8.65 27.74
N SER A 298 18.12 -9.34 28.53
CA SER A 298 19.38 -9.95 28.07
C SER A 298 19.16 -10.97 26.93
N TYR A 299 17.96 -11.51 26.81
CA TYR A 299 17.55 -12.42 25.74
C TYR A 299 17.48 -11.73 24.37
N ILE A 300 16.98 -10.50 24.34
CA ILE A 300 16.91 -9.67 23.13
C ILE A 300 18.32 -9.38 22.60
N LEU A 301 19.23 -9.01 23.50
CA LEU A 301 20.61 -8.74 23.13
C LEU A 301 21.30 -10.00 22.55
N LYS A 302 21.08 -11.18 23.14
CA LYS A 302 21.60 -12.46 22.65
C LYS A 302 21.02 -12.83 21.28
N TYR A 303 19.73 -12.59 21.03
CA TYR A 303 19.09 -12.84 19.74
C TYR A 303 19.66 -11.90 18.66
N LEU A 304 19.81 -10.62 18.96
CA LEU A 304 20.39 -9.62 18.07
C LEU A 304 21.85 -9.90 17.71
N ILE A 305 22.65 -10.36 18.67
CA ILE A 305 24.07 -10.71 18.47
C ILE A 305 24.21 -12.03 17.69
N LYS A 306 23.39 -13.04 17.99
CA LYS A 306 23.49 -14.37 17.40
C LYS A 306 23.08 -14.45 15.93
N LYS A 307 22.15 -13.59 15.50
CA LYS A 307 21.67 -13.49 14.11
C LYS A 307 22.16 -12.19 13.49
N SER A 308 23.45 -12.00 13.33
CA SER A 308 24.08 -10.95 12.49
C SER A 308 23.09 -9.96 11.82
N VAL A 309 22.17 -9.37 12.62
CA VAL A 309 21.32 -8.22 12.23
C VAL A 309 22.20 -7.08 11.71
N LEU A 310 23.48 -7.11 12.01
CA LEU A 310 24.54 -6.26 11.46
C LEU A 310 24.75 -6.42 9.93
N ARG A 311 24.23 -7.48 9.30
CA ARG A 311 24.18 -7.60 7.83
C ARG A 311 22.94 -6.93 7.19
N MET A 312 21.95 -6.56 7.99
CA MET A 312 20.85 -5.75 7.50
C MET A 312 21.43 -4.45 6.93
N ASN A 313 21.29 -4.32 5.63
CA ASN A 313 21.72 -3.18 4.85
C ASN A 313 21.50 -1.89 5.66
N TYR A 314 22.54 -1.13 5.93
CA TYR A 314 22.55 0.16 6.65
C TYR A 314 21.41 1.12 6.22
N LYS A 315 20.87 0.93 5.00
CA LYS A 315 19.69 1.61 4.48
C LYS A 315 18.42 1.38 5.33
N HIS A 316 18.18 0.17 5.83
CA HIS A 316 16.99 -0.16 6.63
C HIS A 316 17.09 0.39 8.05
N ILE A 317 18.29 0.34 8.64
CA ILE A 317 18.55 0.94 9.97
C ILE A 317 18.46 2.47 9.89
N LYS A 318 19.00 3.07 8.83
CA LYS A 318 18.95 4.52 8.62
C LYS A 318 17.52 5.05 8.46
N SER A 319 16.61 4.27 7.84
CA SER A 319 15.19 4.62 7.75
C SER A 319 14.51 4.63 9.12
N LEU A 320 14.83 3.66 9.99
CA LEU A 320 14.28 3.58 11.35
C LEU A 320 14.81 4.67 12.28
N VAL A 321 16.10 4.98 12.19
CA VAL A 321 16.76 6.02 12.99
C VAL A 321 16.33 7.42 12.54
N ASN A 322 16.22 7.65 11.24
CA ASN A 322 15.75 8.95 10.70
C ASN A 322 14.28 9.25 11.00
N ILE A 323 13.43 8.23 11.20
CA ILE A 323 12.03 8.42 11.61
C ILE A 323 11.96 9.00 13.03
N LYS A 324 12.89 8.67 13.93
CA LYS A 324 12.85 9.13 15.33
C LYS A 324 13.71 10.35 15.62
N LEU A 325 14.80 10.58 14.93
CA LEU A 325 15.64 11.79 15.09
C LEU A 325 15.00 13.06 14.52
N LYS A 326 13.95 12.95 13.70
CA LYS A 326 13.18 14.11 13.20
C LYS A 326 11.87 14.35 13.98
N SER A 327 11.57 13.53 14.98
CA SER A 327 10.41 13.69 15.88
C SER A 327 10.81 14.08 17.32
N ILE A 328 12.08 14.37 17.56
CA ILE A 328 12.64 15.09 18.69
C ILE A 328 13.13 16.47 18.21
#